data_63476755607158ae55e747f72fcfa40d
#
_entry.id   63476755607158ae55e747f72fcfa40d
#
_cell.length_a   1.000
_cell.length_b   1.000
_cell.length_c   1.000
_cell.angle_alpha   90.00
_cell.angle_beta   90.00
_cell.angle_gamma   90.00
#
_symmetry.space_group_name_H-M   'P 1'
#
loop_
_entity.id
_entity.type
_entity.pdbx_description
1 polymer ?
#
loop_
_entity_poly.entity_id
_entity_poly.type
_entity_poly.pdbx_seq_one_letter_code
_entity_poly.pdbx_strand_id
1 'polypeptide(L)'
;MVGVDAGGTASRAVVATVNGQVTGRGRAGPGNPFAAGPAAARAIADALRQALAGHDPAAVAGGVLGLAGTGACLDPAITAALGEAWAAAGLTCPYEIVGDAVTAFAAGTGEPSGAVLIAGTGAVAAEIKDHAIVRTADGLGWLLGDEGSGHWLGMRALRSAVHTWPSPFAARIATRTGAADRDRLISWAQGLPHARIAALAPVVCEAARAGDPHARTIVAEAVGHLTATLDAVAGSGPIVLAGSLLTAATPIRDGVRSALQERGITPLTSGDPSIAAAWLAVARLPAGDQAALHAAFFDAGALA
;
A
#
# COMPACT_ATOMS: atom_id res chain seq x y z
N MET A 1 -19.62 -8.20 7.41
CA MET A 1 -18.25 -8.62 7.10
C MET A 1 -17.24 -7.62 7.61
N VAL A 2 -16.03 -8.08 7.90
CA VAL A 2 -14.91 -7.22 8.29
C VAL A 2 -13.81 -7.33 7.24
N GLY A 3 -13.26 -6.18 6.81
CA GLY A 3 -12.10 -6.10 5.95
C GLY A 3 -10.99 -5.31 6.64
N VAL A 4 -9.76 -5.79 6.55
CA VAL A 4 -8.58 -5.11 7.10
C VAL A 4 -7.51 -4.98 6.02
N ASP A 5 -6.89 -3.81 5.95
CA ASP A 5 -5.66 -3.53 5.20
C ASP A 5 -4.57 -3.13 6.19
N ALA A 6 -3.56 -3.98 6.35
CA ALA A 6 -2.49 -3.81 7.31
C ALA A 6 -1.15 -3.60 6.59
N GLY A 7 -0.83 -2.34 6.35
CA GLY A 7 0.36 -1.91 5.61
C GLY A 7 1.52 -1.44 6.48
N GLY A 8 2.61 -1.04 5.83
CA GLY A 8 3.82 -0.56 6.51
C GLY A 8 3.68 0.80 7.22
N THR A 9 2.61 1.55 6.96
CA THR A 9 2.40 2.89 7.52
C THR A 9 1.17 2.97 8.41
N ALA A 10 0.13 2.21 8.11
CA ALA A 10 -1.14 2.21 8.84
C ALA A 10 -1.85 0.88 8.68
N SER A 11 -2.72 0.57 9.65
CA SER A 11 -3.76 -0.44 9.57
C SER A 11 -5.11 0.25 9.41
N ARG A 12 -5.94 -0.21 8.48
CA ARG A 12 -7.31 0.24 8.26
C ARG A 12 -8.24 -0.94 8.39
N ALA A 13 -9.39 -0.73 9.02
CA ALA A 13 -10.43 -1.74 9.13
C ALA A 13 -11.78 -1.14 8.75
N VAL A 14 -12.63 -1.94 8.12
CA VAL A 14 -14.02 -1.60 7.84
C VAL A 14 -14.95 -2.69 8.29
N VAL A 15 -16.15 -2.30 8.72
CA VAL A 15 -17.32 -3.18 8.84
C VAL A 15 -18.24 -2.85 7.68
N ALA A 16 -18.66 -3.87 6.95
CA ALA A 16 -19.59 -3.69 5.82
C ALA A 16 -20.69 -4.75 5.85
N THR A 17 -21.88 -4.36 5.35
CA THR A 17 -22.94 -5.31 5.07
C THR A 17 -22.59 -6.19 3.87
N VAL A 18 -23.29 -7.30 3.70
CA VAL A 18 -23.13 -8.18 2.52
C VAL A 18 -23.50 -7.48 1.20
N ASN A 19 -24.23 -6.37 1.27
CA ASN A 19 -24.63 -5.58 0.12
C ASN A 19 -23.69 -4.39 -0.17
N GLY A 20 -22.51 -4.33 0.46
CA GLY A 20 -21.48 -3.33 0.19
C GLY A 20 -21.54 -2.06 1.02
N GLN A 21 -22.57 -1.84 1.86
CA GLN A 21 -22.65 -0.65 2.70
C GLN A 21 -21.58 -0.71 3.81
N VAL A 22 -20.64 0.23 3.82
CA VAL A 22 -19.67 0.40 4.91
C VAL A 22 -20.37 1.10 6.07
N THR A 23 -20.39 0.46 7.25
CA THR A 23 -21.09 0.93 8.44
C THR A 23 -20.14 1.30 9.58
N GLY A 24 -18.88 0.89 9.51
CA GLY A 24 -17.86 1.24 10.49
C GLY A 24 -16.47 1.34 9.87
N ARG A 25 -15.64 2.22 10.41
CA ARG A 25 -14.27 2.45 9.96
C ARG A 25 -13.33 2.61 11.16
N GLY A 26 -12.12 2.08 11.04
CA GLY A 26 -11.07 2.26 12.03
C GLY A 26 -9.70 2.41 11.38
N ARG A 27 -8.81 3.13 12.08
CA ARG A 27 -7.44 3.35 11.62
C ARG A 27 -6.48 3.39 12.81
N ALA A 28 -5.33 2.70 12.64
CA ALA A 28 -4.29 2.67 13.64
C ALA A 28 -2.90 2.70 12.98
N GLY A 29 -1.85 2.48 13.77
CA GLY A 29 -0.46 2.48 13.33
C GLY A 29 -0.11 1.37 12.34
N PRO A 30 1.20 1.19 12.04
CA PRO A 30 1.70 0.17 11.12
C PRO A 30 1.27 -1.24 11.49
N GLY A 31 0.78 -2.01 10.50
CA GLY A 31 0.33 -3.40 10.65
C GLY A 31 1.23 -4.44 9.98
N ASN A 32 2.32 -4.02 9.33
CA ASN A 32 3.28 -4.96 8.75
C ASN A 32 4.17 -5.56 9.84
N PRO A 33 4.14 -6.90 10.08
CA PRO A 33 4.92 -7.55 11.15
C PRO A 33 6.44 -7.41 10.98
N PHE A 34 6.96 -7.37 9.76
CA PHE A 34 8.39 -7.15 9.53
C PHE A 34 8.84 -5.74 9.92
N ALA A 35 7.97 -4.74 9.77
CA ALA A 35 8.32 -3.35 10.08
C ALA A 35 8.03 -2.98 11.54
N ALA A 36 6.96 -3.51 12.12
CA ALA A 36 6.45 -3.11 13.44
C ALA A 36 6.56 -4.20 14.51
N GLY A 37 6.97 -5.43 14.14
CA GLY A 37 7.09 -6.55 15.07
C GLY A 37 5.76 -6.79 15.83
N PRO A 38 5.81 -7.04 17.16
CA PRO A 38 4.59 -7.29 17.96
C PRO A 38 3.60 -6.12 18.01
N ALA A 39 4.05 -4.90 17.67
CA ALA A 39 3.15 -3.74 17.62
C ALA A 39 2.17 -3.80 16.45
N ALA A 40 2.47 -4.57 15.40
CA ALA A 40 1.59 -4.77 14.25
C ALA A 40 0.23 -5.36 14.66
N ALA A 41 0.22 -6.43 15.44
CA ALA A 41 -1.01 -7.07 15.92
C ALA A 41 -1.86 -6.11 16.79
N ARG A 42 -1.21 -5.30 17.65
CA ARG A 42 -1.91 -4.29 18.44
C ARG A 42 -2.55 -3.22 17.55
N ALA A 43 -1.83 -2.73 16.53
CA ALA A 43 -2.38 -1.76 15.60
C ALA A 43 -3.60 -2.31 14.83
N ILE A 44 -3.55 -3.58 14.42
CA ILE A 44 -4.68 -4.26 13.78
C ILE A 44 -5.87 -4.36 14.75
N ALA A 45 -5.64 -4.78 16.01
CA ALA A 45 -6.69 -4.83 17.03
C ALA A 45 -7.32 -3.45 17.30
N ASP A 46 -6.50 -2.39 17.33
CA ASP A 46 -6.98 -1.02 17.53
C ASP A 46 -7.85 -0.54 16.36
N ALA A 47 -7.45 -0.83 15.12
CA ALA A 47 -8.24 -0.51 13.94
C ALA A 47 -9.58 -1.28 13.94
N LEU A 48 -9.55 -2.58 14.28
CA LEU A 48 -10.75 -3.42 14.38
C LEU A 48 -11.73 -2.89 15.44
N ARG A 49 -11.24 -2.58 16.65
CA ARG A 49 -12.08 -2.04 17.73
C ARG A 49 -12.74 -0.71 17.36
N GLN A 50 -12.03 0.17 16.66
CA GLN A 50 -12.61 1.41 16.15
C GLN A 50 -13.70 1.14 15.09
N ALA A 51 -13.44 0.24 14.13
CA ALA A 51 -14.40 -0.09 13.09
C ALA A 51 -15.66 -0.76 13.66
N LEU A 52 -15.52 -1.55 14.72
CA LEU A 52 -16.61 -2.25 15.39
C LEU A 52 -17.35 -1.37 16.43
N ALA A 53 -16.93 -0.13 16.65
CA ALA A 53 -17.62 0.74 17.61
C ALA A 53 -19.10 0.91 17.27
N GLY A 54 -19.99 0.53 18.21
CA GLY A 54 -21.43 0.56 18.01
C GLY A 54 -22.01 -0.63 17.23
N HIS A 55 -21.21 -1.64 16.90
CA HIS A 55 -21.64 -2.89 16.27
C HIS A 55 -21.53 -4.04 17.25
N ASP A 56 -22.41 -5.04 17.10
CA ASP A 56 -22.27 -6.32 17.79
C ASP A 56 -21.24 -7.19 17.05
N PRO A 57 -20.07 -7.51 17.65
CA PRO A 57 -19.08 -8.35 17.00
C PRO A 57 -19.59 -9.75 16.66
N ALA A 58 -20.58 -10.27 17.41
CA ALA A 58 -21.20 -11.58 17.15
C ALA A 58 -22.02 -11.62 15.86
N ALA A 59 -22.48 -10.45 15.36
CA ALA A 59 -23.17 -10.33 14.09
C ALA A 59 -22.24 -10.38 12.88
N VAL A 60 -20.92 -10.34 13.07
CA VAL A 60 -19.95 -10.44 11.98
C VAL A 60 -19.82 -11.89 11.55
N ALA A 61 -20.11 -12.18 10.28
CA ALA A 61 -20.09 -13.55 9.75
C ALA A 61 -18.70 -14.02 9.28
N GLY A 62 -17.78 -13.10 9.00
CA GLY A 62 -16.42 -13.43 8.57
C GLY A 62 -15.62 -12.20 8.14
N GLY A 63 -14.33 -12.41 7.85
CA GLY A 63 -13.48 -11.32 7.38
C GLY A 63 -12.26 -11.74 6.60
N VAL A 64 -11.60 -10.72 6.00
CA VAL A 64 -10.31 -10.85 5.32
C VAL A 64 -9.33 -9.82 5.88
N LEU A 65 -8.14 -10.28 6.18
CA LEU A 65 -7.00 -9.47 6.60
C LEU A 65 -5.97 -9.42 5.46
N GLY A 66 -5.93 -8.30 4.73
CA GLY A 66 -4.87 -7.97 3.79
C GLY A 66 -3.62 -7.53 4.55
N LEU A 67 -2.54 -8.28 4.45
CA LEU A 67 -1.33 -8.08 5.25
C LEU A 67 -0.11 -7.86 4.37
N ALA A 68 0.53 -6.71 4.52
CA ALA A 68 1.87 -6.49 3.97
C ALA A 68 2.88 -7.39 4.71
N GLY A 69 3.74 -8.05 3.94
CA GLY A 69 4.75 -8.92 4.54
C GLY A 69 4.20 -10.24 5.08
N THR A 70 3.28 -10.87 4.36
CA THR A 70 2.70 -12.19 4.71
C THR A 70 3.72 -13.30 4.94
N GLY A 71 4.95 -13.17 4.40
CA GLY A 71 6.05 -14.07 4.71
C GLY A 71 6.37 -14.18 6.21
N ALA A 72 6.04 -13.17 7.00
CA ALA A 72 6.15 -13.23 8.45
C ALA A 72 5.19 -14.25 9.10
N CYS A 73 4.07 -14.60 8.43
CA CYS A 73 3.12 -15.61 8.92
C CYS A 73 3.67 -17.04 8.86
N LEU A 74 4.86 -17.25 8.30
CA LEU A 74 5.60 -18.50 8.46
C LEU A 74 6.04 -18.71 9.92
N ASP A 75 6.14 -17.64 10.72
CA ASP A 75 6.33 -17.73 12.16
C ASP A 75 4.97 -17.96 12.86
N PRO A 76 4.77 -19.11 13.54
CA PRO A 76 3.53 -19.39 14.26
C PRO A 76 3.18 -18.34 15.32
N ALA A 77 4.18 -17.67 15.91
CA ALA A 77 3.94 -16.62 16.90
C ALA A 77 3.25 -15.39 16.29
N ILE A 78 3.58 -15.05 15.04
CA ILE A 78 2.92 -13.95 14.31
C ILE A 78 1.46 -14.32 14.03
N THR A 79 1.21 -15.53 13.54
CA THR A 79 -0.15 -16.00 13.25
C THR A 79 -1.00 -16.07 14.52
N ALA A 80 -0.43 -16.54 15.65
CA ALA A 80 -1.10 -16.53 16.94
C ALA A 80 -1.44 -15.09 17.40
N ALA A 81 -0.50 -14.16 17.30
CA ALA A 81 -0.72 -12.77 17.66
C ALA A 81 -1.81 -12.09 16.82
N LEU A 82 -1.93 -12.43 15.53
CA LEU A 82 -3.02 -11.94 14.67
C LEU A 82 -4.39 -12.54 15.11
N GLY A 83 -4.43 -13.82 15.49
CA GLY A 83 -5.61 -14.45 16.06
C GLY A 83 -6.03 -13.82 17.40
N GLU A 84 -5.07 -13.52 18.26
CA GLU A 84 -5.32 -12.78 19.51
C GLU A 84 -5.85 -11.37 19.25
N ALA A 85 -5.31 -10.67 18.24
CA ALA A 85 -5.79 -9.35 17.85
C ALA A 85 -7.24 -9.39 17.36
N TRP A 86 -7.61 -10.43 16.60
CA TRP A 86 -8.97 -10.68 16.14
C TRP A 86 -9.93 -10.94 17.31
N ALA A 87 -9.56 -11.85 18.21
CA ALA A 87 -10.33 -12.16 19.39
C ALA A 87 -10.43 -10.97 20.36
N ALA A 88 -9.36 -10.17 20.54
CA ALA A 88 -9.34 -8.97 21.37
C ALA A 88 -10.28 -7.85 20.85
N ALA A 89 -10.68 -7.91 19.58
CA ALA A 89 -11.72 -7.05 19.01
C ALA A 89 -13.15 -7.61 19.24
N GLY A 90 -13.29 -8.75 19.91
CA GLY A 90 -14.57 -9.43 20.18
C GLY A 90 -15.05 -10.34 19.05
N LEU A 91 -14.24 -10.55 18.01
CA LEU A 91 -14.60 -11.34 16.85
C LEU A 91 -14.35 -12.83 17.11
N THR A 92 -15.35 -13.67 16.83
CA THR A 92 -15.28 -15.13 16.90
C THR A 92 -15.48 -15.81 15.55
N CYS A 93 -15.87 -15.04 14.54
CA CYS A 93 -16.05 -15.53 13.19
C CYS A 93 -14.71 -15.90 12.51
N PRO A 94 -14.73 -16.77 11.49
CA PRO A 94 -13.55 -17.10 10.72
C PRO A 94 -13.03 -15.88 9.94
N TYR A 95 -11.71 -15.83 9.74
CA TYR A 95 -11.06 -14.86 8.88
C TYR A 95 -9.96 -15.52 8.07
N GLU A 96 -9.60 -14.89 6.98
CA GLU A 96 -8.49 -15.32 6.13
C GLU A 96 -7.43 -14.22 6.03
N ILE A 97 -6.17 -14.63 5.98
CA ILE A 97 -5.04 -13.72 5.72
C ILE A 97 -4.66 -13.85 4.25
N VAL A 98 -4.66 -12.71 3.54
CA VAL A 98 -4.16 -12.60 2.16
C VAL A 98 -3.04 -11.56 2.09
N GLY A 99 -2.22 -11.60 1.05
CA GLY A 99 -1.26 -10.54 0.82
C GLY A 99 -1.96 -9.21 0.52
N ASP A 100 -1.39 -8.09 0.98
CA ASP A 100 -1.89 -6.75 0.71
C ASP A 100 -2.00 -6.44 -0.81
N ALA A 101 -1.19 -7.10 -1.63
CA ALA A 101 -1.30 -7.02 -3.09
C ALA A 101 -2.64 -7.56 -3.61
N VAL A 102 -3.23 -8.58 -2.97
CA VAL A 102 -4.55 -9.11 -3.35
C VAL A 102 -5.64 -8.08 -3.07
N THR A 103 -5.64 -7.49 -1.87
CA THR A 103 -6.63 -6.47 -1.51
C THR A 103 -6.43 -5.18 -2.31
N ALA A 104 -5.19 -4.81 -2.62
CA ALA A 104 -4.89 -3.66 -3.47
C ALA A 104 -5.35 -3.88 -4.93
N PHE A 105 -5.21 -5.08 -5.47
CA PHE A 105 -5.73 -5.46 -6.79
C PHE A 105 -7.26 -5.43 -6.79
N ALA A 106 -7.88 -6.11 -5.84
CA ALA A 106 -9.32 -6.19 -5.69
C ALA A 106 -9.98 -4.81 -5.43
N ALA A 107 -9.24 -3.84 -4.90
CA ALA A 107 -9.72 -2.47 -4.75
C ALA A 107 -9.76 -1.68 -6.07
N GLY A 108 -9.19 -2.20 -7.14
CA GLY A 108 -9.22 -1.58 -8.48
C GLY A 108 -10.11 -2.31 -9.47
N THR A 109 -10.46 -3.57 -9.21
CA THR A 109 -11.27 -4.39 -10.13
C THR A 109 -11.90 -5.58 -9.41
N GLY A 110 -13.08 -6.00 -9.89
CA GLY A 110 -13.73 -7.25 -9.49
C GLY A 110 -13.22 -8.48 -10.25
N GLU A 111 -12.30 -8.30 -11.21
CA GLU A 111 -11.73 -9.43 -11.94
C GLU A 111 -10.88 -10.32 -11.02
N PRO A 112 -10.94 -11.65 -11.16
CA PRO A 112 -10.20 -12.54 -10.28
C PRO A 112 -8.69 -12.59 -10.58
N SER A 113 -8.28 -12.16 -11.76
CA SER A 113 -6.91 -12.34 -12.25
C SER A 113 -6.41 -11.11 -13.00
N GLY A 114 -5.13 -10.80 -12.87
CA GLY A 114 -4.45 -9.67 -13.48
C GLY A 114 -3.13 -9.35 -12.80
N ALA A 115 -2.72 -8.08 -12.80
CA ALA A 115 -1.51 -7.64 -12.13
C ALA A 115 -1.74 -6.36 -11.31
N VAL A 116 -0.99 -6.20 -10.23
CA VAL A 116 -0.97 -4.98 -9.43
C VAL A 116 0.45 -4.46 -9.30
N LEU A 117 0.62 -3.15 -9.43
CA LEU A 117 1.84 -2.43 -9.07
C LEU A 117 1.53 -1.54 -7.88
N ILE A 118 2.21 -1.77 -6.79
CA ILE A 118 2.10 -0.97 -5.56
C ILE A 118 3.35 -0.11 -5.42
N ALA A 119 3.19 1.19 -5.24
CA ALA A 119 4.27 2.08 -4.85
C ALA A 119 3.80 3.08 -3.78
N GLY A 120 4.35 2.93 -2.58
CA GLY A 120 4.13 3.74 -1.40
C GLY A 120 5.44 3.96 -0.68
N THR A 121 5.53 3.61 0.60
CA THR A 121 6.80 3.60 1.36
C THR A 121 7.79 2.60 0.76
N GLY A 122 7.33 1.38 0.40
CA GLY A 122 8.00 0.38 -0.42
C GLY A 122 7.38 0.25 -1.80
N ALA A 123 7.88 -0.69 -2.63
CA ALA A 123 7.35 -0.99 -3.96
C ALA A 123 7.36 -2.50 -4.24
N VAL A 124 6.31 -2.99 -4.90
CA VAL A 124 6.19 -4.39 -5.32
C VAL A 124 5.22 -4.49 -6.50
N ALA A 125 5.46 -5.42 -7.41
CA ALA A 125 4.46 -5.86 -8.35
C ALA A 125 4.08 -7.33 -8.08
N ALA A 126 2.81 -7.66 -8.29
CA ALA A 126 2.31 -9.02 -8.13
C ALA A 126 1.40 -9.42 -9.28
N GLU A 127 1.55 -10.66 -9.74
CA GLU A 127 0.58 -11.35 -10.58
C GLU A 127 -0.45 -12.01 -9.68
N ILE A 128 -1.72 -11.70 -9.95
CA ILE A 128 -2.87 -12.24 -9.22
C ILE A 128 -3.58 -13.25 -10.12
N LYS A 129 -3.92 -14.41 -9.58
CA LYS A 129 -4.76 -15.41 -10.22
C LYS A 129 -5.73 -15.98 -9.20
N ASP A 130 -7.02 -15.95 -9.53
CA ASP A 130 -8.11 -16.43 -8.67
C ASP A 130 -8.03 -15.81 -7.24
N HIS A 131 -7.78 -14.48 -7.19
CA HIS A 131 -7.57 -13.71 -5.95
C HIS A 131 -6.42 -14.23 -5.06
N ALA A 132 -5.41 -14.85 -5.64
CA ALA A 132 -4.19 -15.28 -4.96
C ALA A 132 -2.94 -14.75 -5.68
N ILE A 133 -1.89 -14.48 -4.92
CA ILE A 133 -0.58 -14.11 -5.47
C ILE A 133 0.07 -15.37 -6.03
N VAL A 134 0.42 -15.36 -7.32
CA VAL A 134 1.15 -16.48 -7.96
C VAL A 134 2.61 -16.12 -8.26
N ARG A 135 2.92 -14.84 -8.38
CA ARG A 135 4.28 -14.34 -8.62
C ARG A 135 4.41 -12.91 -8.12
N THR A 136 5.59 -12.56 -7.62
CA THR A 136 5.95 -11.20 -7.25
C THR A 136 7.25 -10.78 -7.91
N ALA A 137 7.43 -9.49 -8.13
CA ALA A 137 8.68 -8.87 -8.49
C ALA A 137 8.93 -7.69 -7.55
N ASP A 138 10.16 -7.57 -7.08
CA ASP A 138 10.55 -6.64 -6.01
C ASP A 138 9.79 -6.92 -4.69
N GLY A 139 9.56 -5.91 -3.83
CA GLY A 139 9.00 -6.11 -2.50
C GLY A 139 9.98 -6.76 -1.52
N LEU A 140 11.28 -6.64 -1.81
CA LEU A 140 12.37 -7.24 -1.04
C LEU A 140 12.79 -6.40 0.17
N GLY A 141 12.07 -5.30 0.40
CA GLY A 141 12.39 -4.34 1.43
C GLY A 141 13.47 -3.35 1.02
N TRP A 142 13.55 -2.27 1.77
CA TRP A 142 14.37 -1.09 1.46
C TRP A 142 15.88 -1.35 1.25
N LEU A 143 16.40 -2.46 1.75
CA LEU A 143 17.82 -2.81 1.64
C LEU A 143 18.14 -3.56 0.34
N LEU A 144 17.22 -4.42 -0.12
CA LEU A 144 17.45 -5.35 -1.22
C LEU A 144 16.59 -5.05 -2.46
N GLY A 145 15.62 -4.12 -2.33
CA GLY A 145 14.68 -3.77 -3.37
C GLY A 145 13.91 -2.50 -3.05
N ASP A 146 12.60 -2.55 -3.22
CA ASP A 146 11.69 -1.39 -3.13
C ASP A 146 12.06 -0.27 -4.12
N GLU A 147 12.56 -0.65 -5.30
CA GLU A 147 13.05 0.29 -6.31
C GLU A 147 11.93 1.19 -6.85
N GLY A 148 12.17 2.51 -6.86
CA GLY A 148 11.17 3.50 -7.26
C GLY A 148 10.15 3.86 -6.18
N SER A 149 10.25 3.28 -4.97
CA SER A 149 9.38 3.58 -3.82
C SER A 149 9.64 4.96 -3.22
N GLY A 150 8.81 5.36 -2.25
CA GLY A 150 9.02 6.58 -1.47
C GLY A 150 10.33 6.58 -0.70
N HIS A 151 10.72 5.43 -0.14
CA HIS A 151 12.02 5.29 0.51
C HIS A 151 13.17 5.45 -0.49
N TRP A 152 13.10 4.78 -1.63
CA TRP A 152 14.07 4.90 -2.70
C TRP A 152 14.22 6.36 -3.17
N LEU A 153 13.10 7.05 -3.42
CA LEU A 153 13.07 8.48 -3.79
C LEU A 153 13.78 9.33 -2.74
N GLY A 154 13.49 9.10 -1.46
CA GLY A 154 14.12 9.80 -0.34
C GLY A 154 15.63 9.57 -0.28
N MET A 155 16.08 8.33 -0.46
CA MET A 155 17.50 7.99 -0.50
C MET A 155 18.22 8.62 -1.70
N ARG A 156 17.58 8.62 -2.89
CA ARG A 156 18.11 9.29 -4.08
C ARG A 156 18.21 10.80 -3.87
N ALA A 157 17.18 11.40 -3.23
CA ALA A 157 17.16 12.81 -2.90
C ALA A 157 18.28 13.21 -1.94
N LEU A 158 18.50 12.45 -0.87
CA LEU A 158 19.58 12.69 0.10
C LEU A 158 20.95 12.60 -0.57
N ARG A 159 21.19 11.53 -1.36
CA ARG A 159 22.44 11.36 -2.10
C ARG A 159 22.67 12.54 -3.07
N SER A 160 21.66 12.91 -3.86
CA SER A 160 21.76 14.05 -4.77
C SER A 160 22.06 15.34 -4.02
N ALA A 161 21.33 15.65 -2.95
CA ALA A 161 21.52 16.86 -2.16
C ALA A 161 22.92 16.98 -1.56
N VAL A 162 23.46 15.89 -1.01
CA VAL A 162 24.83 15.86 -0.43
C VAL A 162 25.89 16.10 -1.50
N HIS A 163 25.73 15.53 -2.70
CA HIS A 163 26.72 15.66 -3.78
C HIS A 163 26.64 16.97 -4.55
N THR A 164 25.47 17.61 -4.56
CA THR A 164 25.24 18.88 -5.28
C THR A 164 25.12 20.11 -4.38
N TRP A 165 25.54 19.99 -3.11
CA TRP A 165 25.50 21.08 -2.16
C TRP A 165 26.39 22.26 -2.60
N PRO A 166 25.89 23.53 -2.54
CA PRO A 166 24.57 24.04 -2.15
C PRO A 166 23.66 24.32 -3.35
N SER A 167 23.10 23.30 -3.99
CA SER A 167 22.14 23.49 -5.10
C SER A 167 20.74 23.91 -4.62
N PRO A 168 19.87 24.45 -5.48
CA PRO A 168 18.47 24.72 -5.15
C PRO A 168 17.72 23.47 -4.67
N PHE A 169 18.02 22.29 -5.24
CA PHE A 169 17.47 21.02 -4.79
C PHE A 169 17.92 20.64 -3.38
N ALA A 170 19.24 20.79 -3.11
CA ALA A 170 19.78 20.56 -1.78
C ALA A 170 19.15 21.47 -0.73
N ALA A 171 18.90 22.75 -1.06
CA ALA A 171 18.22 23.69 -0.19
C ALA A 171 16.79 23.26 0.18
N ARG A 172 16.03 22.69 -0.77
CA ARG A 172 14.69 22.12 -0.49
C ARG A 172 14.75 20.94 0.48
N ILE A 173 15.71 20.03 0.27
CA ILE A 173 15.91 18.89 1.17
C ILE A 173 16.36 19.38 2.56
N ALA A 174 17.27 20.34 2.63
CA ALA A 174 17.72 20.98 3.86
C ALA A 174 16.55 21.60 4.66
N THR A 175 15.70 22.36 3.98
CA THR A 175 14.51 22.95 4.59
C THR A 175 13.59 21.87 5.21
N ARG A 176 13.36 20.78 4.46
CA ARG A 176 12.47 19.69 4.91
C ARG A 176 13.04 18.90 6.08
N THR A 177 14.36 18.77 6.16
CA THR A 177 15.06 18.01 7.20
C THR A 177 15.48 18.87 8.40
N GLY A 178 15.50 20.21 8.24
CA GLY A 178 16.05 21.15 9.22
C GLY A 178 17.59 21.15 9.25
N ALA A 179 18.27 20.60 8.24
CA ALA A 179 19.72 20.54 8.18
C ALA A 179 20.28 21.91 7.74
N ALA A 180 21.14 22.51 8.58
CA ALA A 180 21.74 23.81 8.29
C ALA A 180 22.87 23.75 7.25
N ASP A 181 23.52 22.59 7.12
CA ASP A 181 24.66 22.35 6.25
C ASP A 181 24.69 20.88 5.79
N ARG A 182 25.67 20.56 4.93
CA ARG A 182 25.86 19.23 4.35
C ARG A 182 26.12 18.16 5.42
N ASP A 183 26.92 18.47 6.44
CA ASP A 183 27.30 17.48 7.44
C ASP A 183 26.13 17.18 8.40
N ARG A 184 25.29 18.19 8.67
CA ARG A 184 24.02 18.00 9.40
C ARG A 184 23.04 17.15 8.61
N LEU A 185 22.99 17.29 7.27
CA LEU A 185 22.15 16.44 6.42
C LEU A 185 22.63 14.98 6.44
N ILE A 186 23.94 14.75 6.41
CA ILE A 186 24.52 13.39 6.53
C ILE A 186 24.16 12.78 7.89
N SER A 187 24.35 13.52 8.97
CA SER A 187 24.01 13.06 10.33
C SER A 187 22.51 12.75 10.47
N TRP A 188 21.66 13.61 9.89
CA TRP A 188 20.20 13.39 9.87
C TRP A 188 19.83 12.08 9.17
N ALA A 189 20.44 11.79 8.02
CA ALA A 189 20.13 10.60 7.24
C ALA A 189 20.52 9.29 7.94
N GLN A 190 21.58 9.31 8.76
CA GLN A 190 22.12 8.10 9.41
C GLN A 190 21.33 7.64 10.64
N GLY A 191 20.54 8.52 11.26
CA GLY A 191 19.84 8.26 12.51
C GLY A 191 18.34 7.94 12.37
N LEU A 192 17.79 7.77 11.15
CA LEU A 192 16.35 7.78 10.95
C LEU A 192 15.73 6.44 10.60
N PRO A 193 14.51 6.19 11.09
CA PRO A 193 13.66 5.12 10.58
C PRO A 193 13.32 5.34 9.10
N HIS A 194 13.22 4.26 8.33
CA HIS A 194 12.99 4.28 6.87
C HIS A 194 11.76 5.07 6.44
N ALA A 195 10.69 5.05 7.25
CA ALA A 195 9.47 5.82 6.98
C ALA A 195 9.73 7.34 6.91
N ARG A 196 10.70 7.86 7.70
CA ARG A 196 11.05 9.29 7.66
C ARG A 196 11.85 9.66 6.42
N ILE A 197 12.64 8.74 5.88
CA ILE A 197 13.32 8.92 4.59
C ILE A 197 12.28 8.92 3.47
N ALA A 198 11.32 7.99 3.49
CA ALA A 198 10.22 7.95 2.53
C ALA A 198 9.37 9.24 2.53
N ALA A 199 9.28 9.93 3.67
CA ALA A 199 8.59 11.22 3.78
C ALA A 199 9.25 12.38 3.00
N LEU A 200 10.41 12.16 2.37
CA LEU A 200 11.03 13.08 1.42
C LEU A 200 10.47 12.97 -0.01
N ALA A 201 9.76 11.89 -0.34
CA ALA A 201 9.20 11.69 -1.69
C ALA A 201 8.32 12.85 -2.18
N PRO A 202 7.44 13.47 -1.35
CA PRO A 202 6.70 14.67 -1.77
C PRO A 202 7.60 15.82 -2.21
N VAL A 203 8.71 16.08 -1.52
CA VAL A 203 9.67 17.14 -1.88
C VAL A 203 10.27 16.88 -3.25
N VAL A 204 10.62 15.63 -3.57
CA VAL A 204 11.11 15.23 -4.89
C VAL A 204 10.05 15.50 -5.95
N CYS A 205 8.81 15.07 -5.71
CA CYS A 205 7.69 15.27 -6.63
C CYS A 205 7.40 16.76 -6.89
N GLU A 206 7.41 17.60 -5.86
CA GLU A 206 7.21 19.04 -5.94
C GLU A 206 8.35 19.72 -6.69
N ALA A 207 9.60 19.37 -6.40
CA ALA A 207 10.77 19.89 -7.09
C ALA A 207 10.76 19.53 -8.59
N ALA A 208 10.40 18.28 -8.92
CA ALA A 208 10.29 17.83 -10.30
C ALA A 208 9.23 18.62 -11.08
N ARG A 209 8.06 18.87 -10.47
CA ARG A 209 7.01 19.74 -11.07
C ARG A 209 7.48 21.19 -11.24
N ALA A 210 8.28 21.69 -10.32
CA ALA A 210 8.89 23.00 -10.42
C ALA A 210 10.02 23.08 -11.45
N GLY A 211 10.34 21.99 -12.14
CA GLY A 211 11.33 21.94 -13.21
C GLY A 211 12.76 21.67 -12.76
N ASP A 212 12.99 21.31 -11.49
CA ASP A 212 14.32 20.99 -10.99
C ASP A 212 14.93 19.78 -11.73
N PRO A 213 16.12 19.90 -12.33
CA PRO A 213 16.69 18.84 -13.16
C PRO A 213 17.07 17.58 -12.34
N HIS A 214 17.56 17.74 -11.12
CA HIS A 214 17.90 16.59 -10.26
C HIS A 214 16.65 15.80 -9.87
N ALA A 215 15.59 16.50 -9.47
CA ALA A 215 14.33 15.87 -9.11
C ALA A 215 13.67 15.19 -10.33
N ARG A 216 13.73 15.79 -11.53
CA ARG A 216 13.23 15.17 -12.76
C ARG A 216 13.97 13.88 -13.10
N THR A 217 15.29 13.86 -12.96
CA THR A 217 16.09 12.65 -13.17
C THR A 217 15.66 11.54 -12.19
N ILE A 218 15.52 11.88 -10.90
CA ILE A 218 15.09 10.90 -9.87
C ILE A 218 13.69 10.34 -10.19
N VAL A 219 12.75 11.19 -10.62
CA VAL A 219 11.40 10.77 -11.03
C VAL A 219 11.46 9.86 -12.25
N ALA A 220 12.25 10.18 -13.27
CA ALA A 220 12.38 9.36 -14.47
C ALA A 220 12.97 7.97 -14.15
N GLU A 221 14.00 7.90 -13.30
CA GLU A 221 14.58 6.64 -12.82
C GLU A 221 13.53 5.82 -12.06
N ALA A 222 12.77 6.43 -11.15
CA ALA A 222 11.72 5.74 -10.40
C ALA A 222 10.64 5.16 -11.30
N VAL A 223 10.19 5.91 -12.32
CA VAL A 223 9.23 5.41 -13.33
C VAL A 223 9.81 4.21 -14.08
N GLY A 224 11.09 4.27 -14.48
CA GLY A 224 11.78 3.16 -15.13
C GLY A 224 11.82 1.90 -14.26
N HIS A 225 12.19 2.03 -12.99
CA HIS A 225 12.19 0.90 -12.04
C HIS A 225 10.79 0.30 -11.87
N LEU A 226 9.79 1.13 -11.60
CA LEU A 226 8.42 0.66 -11.36
C LEU A 226 7.82 -0.03 -12.59
N THR A 227 8.08 0.49 -13.80
CA THR A 227 7.61 -0.17 -15.03
C THR A 227 8.32 -1.49 -15.28
N ALA A 228 9.63 -1.57 -15.05
CA ALA A 228 10.39 -2.81 -15.17
C ALA A 228 9.93 -3.86 -14.14
N THR A 229 9.65 -3.45 -12.91
CA THR A 229 9.10 -4.33 -11.86
C THR A 229 7.74 -4.89 -12.27
N LEU A 230 6.86 -4.06 -12.84
CA LEU A 230 5.56 -4.52 -13.36
C LEU A 230 5.75 -5.49 -14.54
N ASP A 231 6.63 -5.19 -15.48
CA ASP A 231 6.88 -6.02 -16.67
C ASP A 231 7.34 -7.44 -16.30
N ALA A 232 8.03 -7.59 -15.17
CA ALA A 232 8.48 -8.90 -14.69
C ALA A 232 7.34 -9.83 -14.28
N VAL A 233 6.14 -9.30 -13.98
CA VAL A 233 4.98 -10.10 -13.51
C VAL A 233 3.73 -9.91 -14.36
N ALA A 234 3.63 -8.85 -15.16
CA ALA A 234 2.44 -8.57 -15.96
C ALA A 234 2.20 -9.70 -16.98
N GLY A 235 0.98 -10.22 -16.95
CA GLY A 235 0.47 -11.21 -17.88
C GLY A 235 -0.77 -10.66 -18.61
N SER A 236 -1.75 -11.51 -18.86
CA SER A 236 -3.07 -11.11 -19.37
C SER A 236 -3.95 -10.59 -18.24
N GLY A 237 -4.86 -9.66 -18.56
CA GLY A 237 -5.82 -9.10 -17.61
C GLY A 237 -5.56 -7.65 -17.24
N PRO A 238 -6.39 -7.06 -16.34
CA PRO A 238 -6.26 -5.69 -15.94
C PRO A 238 -4.99 -5.47 -15.11
N ILE A 239 -4.42 -4.27 -15.25
CA ILE A 239 -3.33 -3.77 -14.42
C ILE A 239 -3.89 -2.73 -13.46
N VAL A 240 -3.66 -2.93 -12.16
CA VAL A 240 -4.09 -2.02 -11.10
C VAL A 240 -2.87 -1.29 -10.54
N LEU A 241 -2.95 0.04 -10.45
CA LEU A 241 -1.96 0.88 -9.80
C LEU A 241 -2.41 1.21 -8.37
N ALA A 242 -1.57 0.92 -7.39
CA ALA A 242 -1.86 1.07 -5.97
C ALA A 242 -0.72 1.77 -5.22
N GLY A 243 -0.98 2.18 -3.98
CA GLY A 243 -0.03 2.91 -3.16
C GLY A 243 -0.02 4.42 -3.47
N SER A 244 0.37 5.22 -2.48
CA SER A 244 0.23 6.69 -2.52
C SER A 244 0.96 7.38 -3.66
N LEU A 245 2.07 6.81 -4.15
CA LEU A 245 2.81 7.37 -5.29
C LEU A 245 2.08 7.17 -6.62
N LEU A 246 1.22 6.14 -6.73
CA LEU A 246 0.50 5.78 -7.96
C LEU A 246 -0.99 6.14 -7.93
N THR A 247 -1.57 6.37 -6.75
CA THR A 247 -2.98 6.75 -6.61
C THR A 247 -3.18 8.25 -6.45
N ALA A 248 -2.24 8.96 -5.81
CA ALA A 248 -2.29 10.42 -5.72
C ALA A 248 -1.79 11.07 -7.02
N ALA A 249 -2.07 12.38 -7.17
CA ALA A 249 -1.57 13.17 -8.29
C ALA A 249 -0.06 13.42 -8.12
N THR A 250 0.78 12.53 -8.61
CA THR A 250 2.25 12.60 -8.56
C THR A 250 2.86 12.50 -9.96
N PRO A 251 4.05 13.06 -10.20
CA PRO A 251 4.75 12.87 -11.47
C PRO A 251 5.17 11.42 -11.69
N ILE A 252 5.29 10.59 -10.62
CA ILE A 252 5.54 9.15 -10.72
C ILE A 252 4.33 8.45 -11.34
N ARG A 253 3.11 8.70 -10.80
CA ARG A 253 1.87 8.16 -11.36
C ARG A 253 1.72 8.53 -12.85
N ASP A 254 1.93 9.81 -13.14
CA ASP A 254 1.73 10.31 -14.49
C ASP A 254 2.73 9.66 -15.46
N GLY A 255 4.00 9.49 -15.05
CA GLY A 255 5.03 8.80 -15.85
C GLY A 255 4.72 7.32 -16.06
N VAL A 256 4.33 6.58 -15.00
CA VAL A 256 3.96 5.16 -15.13
C VAL A 256 2.72 4.98 -16.03
N ARG A 257 1.70 5.84 -15.86
CA ARG A 257 0.51 5.81 -16.74
C ARG A 257 0.87 6.07 -18.19
N SER A 258 1.71 7.08 -18.47
CA SER A 258 2.18 7.39 -19.82
C SER A 258 2.89 6.19 -20.45
N ALA A 259 3.84 5.58 -19.73
CA ALA A 259 4.58 4.43 -20.22
C ALA A 259 3.68 3.20 -20.52
N LEU A 260 2.61 3.00 -19.75
CA LEU A 260 1.63 1.96 -20.02
C LEU A 260 0.72 2.30 -21.20
N GLN A 261 0.26 3.56 -21.29
CA GLN A 261 -0.58 4.04 -22.39
C GLN A 261 0.13 3.96 -23.76
N GLU A 262 1.44 4.23 -23.81
CA GLU A 262 2.27 4.06 -25.01
C GLU A 262 2.29 2.61 -25.53
N ARG A 263 2.00 1.63 -24.64
CA ARG A 263 1.86 0.20 -24.94
C ARG A 263 0.39 -0.22 -25.18
N GLY A 264 -0.55 0.74 -25.24
CA GLY A 264 -1.98 0.48 -25.39
C GLY A 264 -2.68 -0.03 -24.14
N ILE A 265 -2.05 0.09 -22.96
CA ILE A 265 -2.59 -0.39 -21.68
C ILE A 265 -3.19 0.79 -20.92
N THR A 266 -4.46 0.69 -20.55
CA THR A 266 -5.12 1.64 -19.64
C THR A 266 -5.19 1.03 -18.24
N PRO A 267 -4.30 1.47 -17.30
CA PRO A 267 -4.30 0.92 -15.97
C PRO A 267 -5.47 1.44 -15.13
N LEU A 268 -6.02 0.58 -14.28
CA LEU A 268 -6.99 0.93 -13.25
C LEU A 268 -6.29 1.53 -12.03
N THR A 269 -7.05 2.19 -11.17
CA THR A 269 -6.53 2.75 -9.92
C THR A 269 -7.17 2.02 -8.75
N SER A 270 -6.37 1.57 -7.81
CA SER A 270 -6.83 0.97 -6.56
C SER A 270 -7.62 1.99 -5.72
N GLY A 271 -8.76 1.56 -5.21
CA GLY A 271 -9.54 2.28 -4.21
C GLY A 271 -9.04 2.03 -2.78
N ASP A 272 -9.99 1.80 -1.85
CA ASP A 272 -9.68 1.45 -0.44
C ASP A 272 -9.49 -0.06 -0.28
N PRO A 273 -8.26 -0.56 0.01
CA PRO A 273 -8.02 -2.00 0.13
C PRO A 273 -8.74 -2.64 1.32
N SER A 274 -9.12 -1.88 2.36
CA SER A 274 -9.91 -2.42 3.47
C SER A 274 -11.34 -2.73 3.05
N ILE A 275 -11.92 -1.94 2.15
CA ILE A 275 -13.23 -2.23 1.53
C ILE A 275 -13.12 -3.47 0.63
N ALA A 276 -12.04 -3.57 -0.16
CA ALA A 276 -11.78 -4.75 -0.99
C ALA A 276 -11.62 -6.02 -0.15
N ALA A 277 -10.97 -5.95 1.00
CA ALA A 277 -10.88 -7.07 1.94
C ALA A 277 -12.28 -7.50 2.44
N ALA A 278 -13.16 -6.57 2.76
CA ALA A 278 -14.54 -6.88 3.14
C ALA A 278 -15.33 -7.48 1.96
N TRP A 279 -15.15 -6.96 0.75
CA TRP A 279 -15.74 -7.54 -0.47
C TRP A 279 -15.24 -8.97 -0.71
N LEU A 280 -13.94 -9.25 -0.61
CA LEU A 280 -13.38 -10.58 -0.76
C LEU A 280 -14.01 -11.58 0.24
N ALA A 281 -14.31 -11.14 1.46
CA ALA A 281 -15.00 -11.99 2.44
C ALA A 281 -16.42 -12.35 2.00
N VAL A 282 -17.14 -11.47 1.28
CA VAL A 282 -18.47 -11.75 0.71
C VAL A 282 -18.35 -12.57 -0.56
N ALA A 283 -17.40 -12.27 -1.43
CA ALA A 283 -17.21 -12.93 -2.72
C ALA A 283 -16.96 -14.45 -2.63
N ARG A 284 -16.54 -14.92 -1.45
CA ARG A 284 -16.37 -16.35 -1.13
C ARG A 284 -17.66 -17.06 -0.70
N LEU A 285 -18.70 -16.32 -0.44
CA LEU A 285 -20.01 -16.91 -0.20
C LEU A 285 -20.61 -17.40 -1.53
N PRO A 286 -21.31 -18.57 -1.52
CA PRO A 286 -21.95 -19.03 -2.73
C PRO A 286 -23.12 -18.10 -3.06
N ALA A 287 -22.98 -17.18 -3.97
CA ALA A 287 -24.08 -16.49 -4.66
C ALA A 287 -23.68 -15.22 -5.46
N GLY A 288 -24.38 -14.95 -6.53
CA GLY A 288 -24.55 -13.63 -7.11
C GLY A 288 -23.56 -13.24 -8.20
N ASP A 289 -23.93 -12.15 -8.88
CA ASP A 289 -23.08 -11.47 -9.86
C ASP A 289 -21.94 -10.76 -9.13
N GLN A 290 -20.72 -11.29 -9.25
CA GLN A 290 -19.54 -10.77 -8.57
C GLN A 290 -19.18 -9.33 -9.02
N ALA A 291 -19.46 -9.00 -10.29
CA ALA A 291 -19.18 -7.66 -10.81
C ALA A 291 -20.16 -6.63 -10.21
N ALA A 292 -21.44 -6.95 -10.15
CA ALA A 292 -22.44 -6.10 -9.51
C ALA A 292 -22.17 -5.93 -8.01
N LEU A 293 -21.75 -7.00 -7.33
CA LEU A 293 -21.38 -6.95 -5.92
C LEU A 293 -20.14 -6.07 -5.69
N HIS A 294 -19.11 -6.21 -6.51
CA HIS A 294 -17.92 -5.36 -6.43
C HIS A 294 -18.28 -3.88 -6.61
N ALA A 295 -19.09 -3.55 -7.64
CA ALA A 295 -19.56 -2.19 -7.87
C ALA A 295 -20.30 -1.64 -6.63
N ALA A 296 -21.18 -2.43 -5.99
CA ALA A 296 -21.92 -2.00 -4.80
C ALA A 296 -20.99 -1.63 -3.62
N PHE A 297 -19.83 -2.34 -3.45
CA PHE A 297 -18.86 -2.00 -2.41
C PHE A 297 -18.11 -0.70 -2.68
N PHE A 298 -17.84 -0.37 -3.93
CA PHE A 298 -17.06 0.81 -4.29
C PHE A 298 -17.92 2.04 -4.63
N ASP A 299 -19.11 1.86 -5.20
CA ASP A 299 -20.03 2.97 -5.47
C ASP A 299 -20.68 3.52 -4.19
N ALA A 300 -21.06 2.63 -3.25
CA ALA A 300 -21.61 3.02 -1.95
C ALA A 300 -20.57 3.69 -1.03
N GLY A 301 -19.28 3.38 -1.19
CA GLY A 301 -18.18 3.95 -0.41
C GLY A 301 -17.79 5.38 -0.80
N ALA A 302 -18.23 5.86 -1.96
CA ALA A 302 -17.96 7.22 -2.45
C ALA A 302 -18.90 8.29 -1.85
N LEU A 303 -19.93 7.88 -1.11
CA LEU A 303 -20.97 8.76 -0.57
C LEU A 303 -20.89 8.96 0.96
N ALA A 304 -19.83 8.50 1.63
CA ALA A 304 -19.68 8.59 3.09
C ALA A 304 -18.45 9.40 3.54
#